data_6e9ee95e3f0415a7bff24e729e9dc591
#
_entry.id   6e9ee95e3f0415a7bff24e729e9dc591
#
_cell.length_a   1.000
_cell.length_b   1.000
_cell.length_c   1.000
_cell.angle_alpha   90.00
_cell.angle_beta   90.00
_cell.angle_gamma   90.00
#
_symmetry.space_group_name_H-M   'P 1'
#
loop_
_entity.id
_entity.type
_entity.pdbx_description
1 polymer ?
#
loop_
_entity_poly.entity_id
_entity_poly.type
_entity_poly.pdbx_seq_one_letter_code
_entity_poly.pdbx_strand_id
1 'polypeptide(L)'
;MSLLNISLNTNTPTLESGIPEYLNYDVVLKDLYGEINTPYKFIHKMLSIIPEQDFKNKHLKWLDAGAGHGNYSICLFVILFKNLKESIPDDEERKEHIINYMIYMVEINKDNVSCLRKTFGQKANIVEHDYVQWTTDYQFDYIIGNPPYNCNGVKKVPTKNSTSKKEDGNTIWTEFIKKNISLLKEGG
;
A
#
# COMPACT_ATOMS: atom_id res chain seq x y z
N MET A 1 -2.00 19.71 -10.71
CA MET A 1 -2.52 18.70 -11.65
C MET A 1 -2.26 17.35 -11.04
N SER A 2 -3.29 16.58 -10.74
CA SER A 2 -3.18 15.22 -10.19
C SER A 2 -2.67 14.31 -11.30
N LEU A 3 -1.62 13.51 -11.04
CA LEU A 3 -1.05 12.55 -11.99
C LEU A 3 -1.98 11.36 -12.29
N LEU A 4 -3.13 11.27 -11.64
CA LEU A 4 -4.22 10.36 -12.04
C LEU A 4 -4.92 10.78 -13.36
N ASN A 5 -4.39 11.74 -14.11
CA ASN A 5 -4.59 11.82 -15.55
C ASN A 5 -3.86 10.68 -16.29
N ILE A 6 -3.82 9.49 -15.70
CA ILE A 6 -3.65 8.26 -16.46
C ILE A 6 -4.85 8.24 -17.39
N SER A 7 -4.61 8.54 -18.67
CA SER A 7 -5.57 8.28 -19.73
C SER A 7 -5.93 6.79 -19.62
N LEU A 8 -7.01 6.51 -18.91
CA LEU A 8 -7.65 5.20 -18.90
C LEU A 8 -8.32 5.01 -20.26
N ASN A 9 -7.50 5.10 -21.32
CA ASN A 9 -7.93 4.70 -22.65
C ASN A 9 -8.38 3.25 -22.55
N THR A 10 -9.58 2.99 -22.98
CA THR A 10 -10.39 1.78 -22.92
C THR A 10 -9.79 0.53 -23.59
N ASN A 11 -8.59 0.60 -24.09
CA ASN A 11 -7.77 -0.55 -24.46
C ASN A 11 -6.92 -0.88 -23.23
N THR A 12 -7.30 -1.94 -22.52
CA THR A 12 -6.62 -2.52 -21.36
C THR A 12 -5.10 -2.25 -21.40
N PRO A 13 -4.58 -1.22 -20.69
CA PRO A 13 -3.15 -1.17 -20.54
C PRO A 13 -2.81 -2.39 -19.69
N THR A 14 -1.95 -3.25 -20.16
CA THR A 14 -1.20 -4.15 -19.31
C THR A 14 -0.67 -3.28 -18.16
N LEU A 15 -0.80 -3.72 -16.92
CA LEU A 15 -0.36 -3.00 -15.70
C LEU A 15 1.08 -2.45 -15.80
N GLU A 16 1.86 -2.90 -16.78
CA GLU A 16 3.23 -2.49 -17.06
C GLU A 16 3.35 -1.18 -17.86
N SER A 17 2.34 -0.76 -18.62
CA SER A 17 2.43 0.39 -19.51
C SER A 17 1.85 1.70 -18.97
N GLY A 18 1.22 1.68 -17.81
CA GLY A 18 0.59 2.86 -17.19
C GLY A 18 1.25 3.32 -15.88
N ILE A 19 2.34 2.69 -15.46
CA ILE A 19 3.03 3.00 -14.21
C ILE A 19 4.05 4.09 -14.49
N PRO A 20 3.96 5.25 -13.81
CA PRO A 20 4.92 6.32 -13.98
C PRO A 20 6.35 5.86 -13.69
N GLU A 21 7.29 6.29 -14.53
CA GLU A 21 8.72 5.93 -14.46
C GLU A 21 9.40 6.31 -13.12
N TYR A 22 8.85 7.29 -12.39
CA TYR A 22 9.33 7.70 -11.05
C TYR A 22 9.00 6.70 -9.93
N LEU A 23 8.20 5.67 -10.21
CA LEU A 23 8.03 4.51 -9.34
C LEU A 23 9.15 3.48 -9.55
N ASN A 24 10.09 3.78 -10.44
CA ASN A 24 11.31 3.02 -10.58
C ASN A 24 12.22 3.25 -9.36
N TYR A 25 12.57 2.16 -8.80
CA TYR A 25 13.34 1.85 -7.63
C TYR A 25 14.64 2.64 -7.45
N ASP A 26 14.76 3.38 -6.35
CA ASP A 26 16.05 3.89 -5.89
C ASP A 26 16.69 2.90 -4.90
N VAL A 27 17.85 2.34 -5.31
CA VAL A 27 18.61 1.36 -4.52
C VAL A 27 19.07 1.94 -3.17
N VAL A 28 19.24 3.26 -3.08
CA VAL A 28 19.69 3.96 -1.86
C VAL A 28 18.63 3.92 -0.76
N LEU A 29 17.35 4.03 -1.11
CA LEU A 29 16.22 3.98 -0.15
C LEU A 29 16.05 2.58 0.46
N LYS A 30 16.38 1.53 -0.29
CA LYS A 30 16.38 0.15 0.20
C LYS A 30 17.32 -0.04 1.39
N ASP A 31 18.47 0.58 1.35
CA ASP A 31 19.51 0.40 2.36
C ASP A 31 19.26 1.24 3.62
N LEU A 32 18.56 2.37 3.50
CA LEU A 32 18.24 3.26 4.62
C LEU A 32 17.00 2.81 5.40
N TYR A 33 15.94 2.36 4.72
CA TYR A 33 14.64 2.08 5.35
C TYR A 33 14.21 0.60 5.28
N GLY A 34 15.03 -0.27 4.67
CA GLY A 34 14.66 -1.68 4.46
C GLY A 34 13.52 -1.84 3.45
N GLU A 35 13.27 -0.82 2.65
CA GLU A 35 12.16 -0.75 1.70
C GLU A 35 12.35 -1.77 0.57
N ILE A 36 11.40 -2.69 0.43
CA ILE A 36 11.34 -3.65 -0.67
C ILE A 36 10.12 -3.31 -1.50
N ASN A 37 10.35 -2.73 -2.68
CA ASN A 37 9.27 -2.54 -3.64
C ASN A 37 8.75 -3.89 -4.12
N THR A 38 7.50 -4.19 -3.79
CA THR A 38 6.85 -5.40 -4.27
C THR A 38 6.45 -5.21 -5.73
N PRO A 39 6.91 -6.08 -6.65
CA PRO A 39 6.54 -5.98 -8.06
C PRO A 39 5.02 -6.12 -8.26
N TYR A 40 4.44 -5.32 -9.16
CA TYR A 40 3.00 -5.28 -9.42
C TYR A 40 2.39 -6.64 -9.75
N LYS A 41 3.11 -7.50 -10.47
CA LYS A 41 2.67 -8.87 -10.78
C LYS A 41 2.40 -9.68 -9.51
N PHE A 42 3.24 -9.52 -8.47
CA PHE A 42 3.04 -10.19 -7.19
C PHE A 42 1.87 -9.59 -6.42
N ILE A 43 1.76 -8.25 -6.39
CA ILE A 43 0.64 -7.57 -5.74
C ILE A 43 -0.68 -8.02 -6.36
N HIS A 44 -0.77 -8.05 -7.68
CA HIS A 44 -1.97 -8.51 -8.38
C HIS A 44 -2.33 -9.97 -8.00
N LYS A 45 -1.32 -10.85 -7.92
CA LYS A 45 -1.53 -12.23 -7.48
C LYS A 45 -1.98 -12.30 -6.01
N MET A 46 -1.46 -11.45 -5.13
CA MET A 46 -1.91 -11.39 -3.74
C MET A 46 -3.35 -10.88 -3.64
N LEU A 47 -3.67 -9.81 -4.35
CA LEU A 47 -5.05 -9.27 -4.36
C LEU A 47 -6.05 -10.23 -5.01
N SER A 48 -5.64 -11.13 -5.89
CA SER A 48 -6.54 -12.11 -6.53
C SER A 48 -7.06 -13.20 -5.60
N ILE A 49 -6.57 -13.31 -4.36
CA ILE A 49 -7.14 -14.20 -3.34
C ILE A 49 -8.41 -13.62 -2.70
N ILE A 50 -8.62 -12.31 -2.84
CA ILE A 50 -9.79 -11.62 -2.30
C ILE A 50 -10.98 -11.89 -3.22
N PRO A 51 -12.16 -12.19 -2.67
CA PRO A 51 -13.36 -12.43 -3.46
C PRO A 51 -13.70 -11.26 -4.39
N GLU A 52 -14.03 -11.54 -5.65
CA GLU A 52 -14.32 -10.49 -6.65
C GLU A 52 -15.47 -9.57 -6.23
N GLN A 53 -16.47 -10.10 -5.54
CA GLN A 53 -17.62 -9.32 -5.05
C GLN A 53 -17.20 -8.19 -4.10
N ASP A 54 -16.10 -8.36 -3.37
CA ASP A 54 -15.66 -7.35 -2.42
C ASP A 54 -15.05 -6.14 -3.12
N PHE A 55 -14.43 -6.33 -4.29
CA PHE A 55 -14.01 -5.19 -5.13
C PHE A 55 -15.19 -4.43 -5.75
N LYS A 56 -16.39 -5.01 -5.78
CA LYS A 56 -17.63 -4.36 -6.24
C LYS A 56 -18.38 -3.62 -5.13
N ASN A 57 -17.95 -3.80 -3.88
CA ASN A 57 -18.58 -3.18 -2.72
C ASN A 57 -17.91 -1.82 -2.41
N LYS A 58 -18.59 -0.73 -2.75
CA LYS A 58 -18.10 0.65 -2.56
C LYS A 58 -18.01 1.10 -1.09
N HIS A 59 -18.49 0.31 -0.15
CA HIS A 59 -18.50 0.65 1.28
C HIS A 59 -17.33 0.05 2.05
N LEU A 60 -16.53 -0.81 1.43
CA LEU A 60 -15.37 -1.42 2.08
C LEU A 60 -14.21 -0.42 2.20
N LYS A 61 -13.54 -0.48 3.35
CA LYS A 61 -12.36 0.31 3.66
C LYS A 61 -11.12 -0.56 3.63
N TRP A 62 -10.12 -0.08 2.93
CA TRP A 62 -8.86 -0.76 2.67
C TRP A 62 -7.71 0.05 3.26
N LEU A 63 -6.85 -0.59 4.03
CA LEU A 63 -5.66 0.05 4.60
C LEU A 63 -4.40 -0.53 3.98
N ASP A 64 -3.54 0.34 3.45
CA ASP A 64 -2.18 0.03 3.04
C ASP A 64 -1.23 0.41 4.18
N ALA A 65 -0.79 -0.61 4.92
CA ALA A 65 0.01 -0.45 6.12
C ALA A 65 1.50 -0.43 5.76
N GLY A 66 2.14 0.74 5.88
CA GLY A 66 3.51 0.97 5.40
C GLY A 66 3.52 1.08 3.88
N ALA A 67 2.79 2.08 3.36
CA ALA A 67 2.44 2.18 1.96
C ALA A 67 3.64 2.37 1.01
N GLY A 68 4.80 2.83 1.52
CA GLY A 68 5.96 3.10 0.68
C GLY A 68 5.62 4.07 -0.44
N HIS A 69 5.95 3.71 -1.67
CA HIS A 69 5.59 4.48 -2.87
C HIS A 69 4.15 4.25 -3.36
N GLY A 70 3.36 3.43 -2.65
CA GLY A 70 1.95 3.21 -2.94
C GLY A 70 1.66 2.11 -3.96
N ASN A 71 2.57 1.19 -4.19
CA ASN A 71 2.39 0.14 -5.20
C ASN A 71 1.13 -0.71 -4.96
N TYR A 72 0.86 -1.07 -3.69
CA TYR A 72 -0.37 -1.79 -3.32
C TYR A 72 -1.62 -0.93 -3.55
N SER A 73 -1.59 0.31 -3.09
CA SER A 73 -2.70 1.26 -3.25
C SER A 73 -2.99 1.57 -4.71
N ILE A 74 -1.97 1.66 -5.58
CA ILE A 74 -2.15 1.85 -7.03
C ILE A 74 -2.82 0.62 -7.67
N CYS A 75 -2.32 -0.60 -7.37
CA CYS A 75 -2.93 -1.82 -7.88
C CYS A 75 -4.39 -1.95 -7.42
N LEU A 76 -4.64 -1.71 -6.13
CA LEU A 76 -5.98 -1.75 -5.57
C LEU A 76 -6.90 -0.71 -6.24
N PHE A 77 -6.41 0.53 -6.42
CA PHE A 77 -7.16 1.58 -7.09
C PHE A 77 -7.62 1.14 -8.49
N VAL A 78 -6.73 0.56 -9.31
CA VAL A 78 -7.05 0.09 -10.66
C VAL A 78 -8.12 -1.00 -10.63
N ILE A 79 -8.01 -1.94 -9.68
CA ILE A 79 -8.99 -3.02 -9.52
C ILE A 79 -10.35 -2.45 -9.11
N LEU A 80 -10.40 -1.60 -8.08
CA LEU A 80 -11.63 -0.97 -7.60
C LEU A 80 -12.27 -0.10 -8.68
N PHE A 81 -11.47 0.71 -9.39
CA PHE A 81 -11.96 1.58 -10.44
C PHE A 81 -12.69 0.81 -11.55
N LYS A 82 -12.14 -0.35 -11.94
CA LYS A 82 -12.78 -1.24 -12.91
C LYS A 82 -14.07 -1.86 -12.37
N ASN A 83 -14.03 -2.38 -11.14
CA ASN A 83 -15.13 -3.16 -10.58
C ASN A 83 -16.31 -2.32 -10.08
N LEU A 84 -16.08 -1.05 -9.73
CA LEU A 84 -17.13 -0.14 -9.24
C LEU A 84 -17.86 0.61 -10.36
N LYS A 85 -17.58 0.33 -11.64
CA LYS A 85 -18.15 1.04 -12.78
C LYS A 85 -19.69 0.97 -12.82
N GLU A 86 -20.28 -0.14 -12.40
CA GLU A 86 -21.74 -0.30 -12.35
C GLU A 86 -22.37 0.49 -11.21
N SER A 87 -21.72 0.51 -10.03
CA SER A 87 -22.24 1.18 -8.83
C SER A 87 -21.95 2.68 -8.77
N ILE A 88 -20.91 3.13 -9.47
CA ILE A 88 -20.52 4.53 -9.63
C ILE A 88 -20.10 4.73 -11.11
N PRO A 89 -21.05 5.02 -12.01
CA PRO A 89 -20.79 5.10 -13.44
C PRO A 89 -19.87 6.25 -13.87
N ASP A 90 -19.98 7.41 -13.20
CA ASP A 90 -19.13 8.56 -13.51
C ASP A 90 -17.69 8.31 -13.08
N ASP A 91 -16.75 8.53 -13.98
CA ASP A 91 -15.34 8.21 -13.79
C ASP A 91 -14.69 9.11 -12.74
N GLU A 92 -15.03 10.42 -12.68
CA GLU A 92 -14.44 11.34 -11.71
C GLU A 92 -15.03 11.12 -10.31
N GLU A 93 -16.33 10.92 -10.21
CA GLU A 93 -16.99 10.54 -8.95
C GLU A 93 -16.39 9.25 -8.41
N ARG A 94 -16.20 8.24 -9.26
CA ARG A 94 -15.62 6.95 -8.88
C ARG A 94 -14.18 7.08 -8.39
N LYS A 95 -13.34 7.88 -9.05
CA LYS A 95 -11.98 8.20 -8.59
C LYS A 95 -11.99 8.85 -7.22
N GLU A 96 -12.77 9.92 -7.07
CA GLU A 96 -12.88 10.63 -5.81
C GLU A 96 -13.38 9.72 -4.69
N HIS A 97 -14.38 8.88 -4.97
CA HIS A 97 -14.91 7.94 -4.01
C HIS A 97 -13.85 6.94 -3.52
N ILE A 98 -13.12 6.32 -4.45
CA ILE A 98 -12.09 5.35 -4.10
C ILE A 98 -10.98 5.99 -3.26
N ILE A 99 -10.50 7.16 -3.69
CA ILE A 99 -9.37 7.85 -3.03
C ILE A 99 -9.75 8.40 -1.66
N ASN A 100 -10.94 8.98 -1.54
CA ASN A 100 -11.33 9.72 -0.34
C ASN A 100 -12.06 8.85 0.70
N TYR A 101 -12.65 7.71 0.30
CA TYR A 101 -13.49 6.92 1.20
C TYR A 101 -13.09 5.45 1.32
N MET A 102 -12.36 4.90 0.35
CA MET A 102 -12.05 3.47 0.37
C MET A 102 -10.59 3.18 0.73
N ILE A 103 -9.63 3.90 0.16
CA ILE A 103 -8.19 3.62 0.36
C ILE A 103 -7.62 4.54 1.43
N TYR A 104 -6.96 3.94 2.41
CA TYR A 104 -6.23 4.60 3.48
C TYR A 104 -4.77 4.14 3.43
N MET A 105 -3.85 5.05 3.64
CA MET A 105 -2.42 4.79 3.56
C MET A 105 -1.72 5.35 4.80
N VAL A 106 -0.85 4.57 5.43
CA VAL A 106 0.02 5.05 6.51
C VAL A 106 1.46 4.83 6.09
N GLU A 107 2.25 5.90 6.18
CA GLU A 107 3.65 5.88 5.77
C GLU A 107 4.48 6.79 6.68
N ILE A 108 5.65 6.32 7.10
CA ILE A 108 6.53 7.06 8.02
C ILE A 108 7.50 7.97 7.29
N ASN A 109 7.89 7.61 6.07
CA ASN A 109 8.85 8.35 5.28
C ASN A 109 8.20 9.55 4.56
N LYS A 110 8.65 10.76 4.88
CA LYS A 110 8.13 12.02 4.31
C LYS A 110 8.24 12.10 2.80
N ASP A 111 9.32 11.56 2.23
CA ASP A 111 9.52 11.58 0.77
C ASP A 111 8.51 10.67 0.08
N ASN A 112 8.24 9.49 0.66
CA ASN A 112 7.19 8.60 0.19
C ASN A 112 5.81 9.24 0.33
N VAL A 113 5.51 9.88 1.47
CA VAL A 113 4.27 10.64 1.66
C VAL A 113 4.10 11.71 0.59
N SER A 114 5.18 12.42 0.26
CA SER A 114 5.18 13.42 -0.82
C SER A 114 4.85 12.78 -2.18
N CYS A 115 5.42 11.61 -2.47
CA CYS A 115 5.10 10.83 -3.67
C CYS A 115 3.63 10.39 -3.69
N LEU A 116 3.14 9.84 -2.58
CA LEU A 116 1.74 9.44 -2.43
C LEU A 116 0.78 10.61 -2.67
N ARG A 117 1.08 11.79 -2.09
CA ARG A 117 0.30 13.01 -2.30
C ARG A 117 0.30 13.48 -3.76
N LYS A 118 1.43 13.33 -4.46
CA LYS A 118 1.50 13.63 -5.90
C LYS A 118 0.65 12.66 -6.73
N THR A 119 0.63 11.38 -6.35
CA THR A 119 -0.09 10.31 -7.05
C THR A 119 -1.59 10.37 -6.81
N PHE A 120 -2.01 10.39 -5.54
CA PHE A 120 -3.41 10.26 -5.15
C PHE A 120 -4.10 11.60 -4.87
N GLY A 121 -3.34 12.68 -4.78
CA GLY A 121 -3.86 14.02 -4.49
C GLY A 121 -3.83 14.38 -3.01
N GLN A 122 -4.03 15.68 -2.73
CA GLN A 122 -3.91 16.22 -1.36
C GLN A 122 -5.04 15.78 -0.43
N LYS A 123 -6.20 15.42 -0.98
CA LYS A 123 -7.38 14.98 -0.22
C LYS A 123 -7.37 13.49 0.11
N ALA A 124 -6.44 12.71 -0.45
CA ALA A 124 -6.35 11.28 -0.18
C ALA A 124 -6.09 10.99 1.31
N ASN A 125 -6.59 9.86 1.80
CA ASN A 125 -6.41 9.43 3.19
C ASN A 125 -4.99 8.91 3.42
N ILE A 126 -4.03 9.82 3.44
CA ILE A 126 -2.62 9.53 3.67
C ILE A 126 -2.22 10.10 5.02
N VAL A 127 -1.68 9.25 5.89
CA VAL A 127 -1.21 9.61 7.23
C VAL A 127 0.31 9.45 7.28
N GLU A 128 1.01 10.54 7.59
CA GLU A 128 2.45 10.51 7.87
C GLU A 128 2.65 10.12 9.35
N HIS A 129 2.89 8.84 9.61
CA HIS A 129 3.08 8.34 10.96
C HIS A 129 3.79 6.99 10.97
N ASP A 130 4.43 6.64 12.10
CA ASP A 130 4.83 5.27 12.39
C ASP A 130 3.56 4.40 12.55
N TYR A 131 3.39 3.44 11.66
CA TYR A 131 2.18 2.60 11.65
C TYR A 131 1.92 1.88 12.97
N VAL A 132 2.96 1.37 13.62
CA VAL A 132 2.82 0.62 14.88
C VAL A 132 2.30 1.53 16.01
N GLN A 133 2.72 2.79 16.00
CA GLN A 133 2.32 3.78 17.00
C GLN A 133 1.05 4.57 16.63
N TRP A 134 0.65 4.51 15.36
CA TRP A 134 -0.54 5.22 14.89
C TRP A 134 -1.80 4.71 15.57
N THR A 135 -2.66 5.63 16.00
CA THR A 135 -3.95 5.34 16.62
C THR A 135 -5.08 5.90 15.77
N THR A 136 -6.17 5.18 15.66
CA THR A 136 -7.36 5.57 14.92
C THR A 136 -8.59 4.84 15.47
N ASP A 137 -9.75 5.48 15.35
CA ASP A 137 -11.04 4.87 15.64
C ASP A 137 -11.60 4.10 14.42
N TYR A 138 -10.93 4.19 13.26
CA TYR A 138 -11.33 3.44 12.07
C TYR A 138 -11.00 1.96 12.23
N GLN A 139 -11.93 1.13 11.76
CA GLN A 139 -11.71 -0.27 11.47
C GLN A 139 -11.81 -0.50 9.96
N PHE A 140 -11.03 -1.45 9.47
CA PHE A 140 -10.88 -1.74 8.04
C PHE A 140 -11.42 -3.12 7.71
N ASP A 141 -11.97 -3.25 6.52
CA ASP A 141 -12.44 -4.52 6.00
C ASP A 141 -11.25 -5.35 5.48
N TYR A 142 -10.24 -4.67 4.95
CA TYR A 142 -9.00 -5.28 4.46
C TYR A 142 -7.79 -4.44 4.85
N ILE A 143 -6.71 -5.12 5.25
CA ILE A 143 -5.40 -4.50 5.43
C ILE A 143 -4.41 -5.20 4.52
N ILE A 144 -3.79 -4.43 3.65
CA ILE A 144 -2.85 -4.89 2.64
C ILE A 144 -1.48 -4.25 2.88
N GLY A 145 -0.44 -4.80 2.29
CA GLY A 145 0.89 -4.21 2.35
C GLY A 145 1.99 -5.26 2.45
N ASN A 146 3.22 -4.79 2.40
CA ASN A 146 4.41 -5.57 2.66
C ASN A 146 5.23 -4.86 3.74
N PRO A 147 5.00 -5.18 5.03
CA PRO A 147 5.63 -4.46 6.13
C PRO A 147 7.15 -4.68 6.15
N PRO A 148 7.92 -3.73 6.69
CA PRO A 148 9.35 -3.90 6.88
C PRO A 148 9.63 -5.07 7.82
N TYR A 149 10.61 -5.91 7.46
CA TYR A 149 10.95 -7.10 8.25
C TYR A 149 11.79 -6.77 9.49
N ASN A 150 12.61 -5.72 9.44
CA ASN A 150 13.55 -5.35 10.49
C ASN A 150 13.42 -3.89 10.88
N CYS A 151 13.62 -3.59 12.17
CA CYS A 151 13.83 -2.23 12.63
C CYS A 151 15.21 -1.71 12.15
N ASN A 152 15.27 -0.43 11.77
CA ASN A 152 16.51 0.31 11.52
C ASN A 152 17.40 -0.24 10.39
N GLY A 153 16.84 -0.89 9.38
CA GLY A 153 17.61 -1.31 8.20
C GLY A 153 18.73 -2.35 8.46
N VAL A 154 18.81 -2.93 9.65
CA VAL A 154 19.84 -3.91 9.99
C VAL A 154 19.58 -5.22 9.25
N LYS A 155 20.33 -5.47 8.18
CA LYS A 155 20.29 -6.76 7.46
C LYS A 155 20.80 -7.86 8.38
N LYS A 156 19.97 -8.84 8.74
CA LYS A 156 20.44 -10.13 9.22
C LYS A 156 21.05 -10.89 8.05
N VAL A 157 22.35 -10.67 7.77
CA VAL A 157 23.09 -11.55 6.84
C VAL A 157 23.47 -12.80 7.62
N PRO A 158 23.07 -14.02 7.21
CA PRO A 158 23.57 -15.25 7.81
C PRO A 158 25.05 -15.38 7.44
N THR A 159 25.94 -14.97 8.34
CA THR A 159 27.37 -15.24 8.19
C THR A 159 27.65 -16.61 8.81
N LYS A 160 28.11 -17.54 8.01
CA LYS A 160 28.43 -18.94 8.40
C LYS A 160 29.47 -19.05 9.53
N ASN A 161 30.13 -17.98 9.96
CA ASN A 161 31.31 -18.02 10.82
C ASN A 161 31.31 -17.03 11.99
N SER A 162 30.20 -16.57 12.55
CA SER A 162 30.25 -15.74 13.74
C SER A 162 29.83 -16.49 14.99
N THR A 163 30.79 -16.74 15.90
CA THR A 163 30.58 -17.25 17.25
C THR A 163 30.13 -16.17 18.27
N SER A 164 29.92 -14.95 17.85
CA SER A 164 29.36 -13.88 18.68
C SER A 164 27.83 -14.05 18.79
N LYS A 165 27.30 -14.00 20.02
CA LYS A 165 25.86 -13.87 20.26
C LYS A 165 25.37 -12.65 19.48
N LYS A 166 24.63 -12.90 18.38
CA LYS A 166 23.96 -11.84 17.64
C LYS A 166 22.92 -11.22 18.56
N GLU A 167 22.99 -9.92 18.76
CA GLU A 167 21.84 -9.19 19.24
C GLU A 167 20.69 -9.48 18.30
N ASP A 168 19.60 -10.02 18.83
CA ASP A 168 18.38 -10.26 18.07
C ASP A 168 17.85 -8.90 17.62
N GLY A 169 18.13 -8.56 16.35
CA GLY A 169 17.53 -7.37 15.75
C GLY A 169 16.01 -7.51 15.87
N ASN A 170 15.36 -6.58 16.55
CA ASN A 170 13.93 -6.59 16.77
C ASN A 170 13.21 -6.70 15.43
N THR A 171 12.49 -7.80 15.24
CA THR A 171 11.63 -8.02 14.06
C THR A 171 10.37 -7.18 14.23
N ILE A 172 10.17 -6.18 13.37
CA ILE A 172 9.03 -5.26 13.48
C ILE A 172 7.75 -5.84 12.86
N TRP A 173 7.86 -6.79 11.93
CA TRP A 173 6.68 -7.34 11.23
C TRP A 173 5.64 -7.96 12.17
N THR A 174 6.06 -8.51 13.31
CA THR A 174 5.14 -9.07 14.33
C THR A 174 4.26 -8.00 14.94
N GLU A 175 4.79 -6.79 15.14
CA GLU A 175 4.02 -5.66 15.65
C GLU A 175 3.02 -5.15 14.60
N PHE A 176 3.39 -5.17 13.32
CA PHE A 176 2.45 -4.90 12.22
C PHE A 176 1.28 -5.88 12.24
N ILE A 177 1.54 -7.20 12.36
CA ILE A 177 0.47 -8.20 12.40
C ILE A 177 -0.46 -7.98 13.60
N LYS A 178 0.07 -7.77 14.80
CA LYS A 178 -0.74 -7.47 15.98
C LYS A 178 -1.61 -6.24 15.77
N LYS A 179 -1.01 -5.18 15.20
CA LYS A 179 -1.71 -3.95 14.86
C LYS A 179 -2.81 -4.17 13.81
N ASN A 180 -2.51 -4.91 12.74
CA ASN A 180 -3.48 -5.25 11.73
C ASN A 180 -4.70 -5.95 12.33
N ILE A 181 -4.49 -6.98 13.17
CA ILE A 181 -5.57 -7.69 13.83
C ILE A 181 -6.44 -6.74 14.67
N SER A 182 -5.83 -5.77 15.36
CA SER A 182 -6.57 -4.80 16.18
C SER A 182 -7.40 -3.79 15.37
N LEU A 183 -7.05 -3.57 14.10
CA LEU A 183 -7.72 -2.62 13.20
C LEU A 183 -8.68 -3.29 12.22
N LEU A 184 -8.65 -4.61 12.09
CA LEU A 184 -9.62 -5.34 11.28
C LEU A 184 -10.99 -5.36 11.95
N LYS A 185 -12.04 -5.23 11.14
CA LYS A 185 -13.41 -5.51 11.55
C LYS A 185 -13.56 -7.00 11.87
N GLU A 186 -14.61 -7.36 12.60
CA GLU A 186 -15.00 -8.76 12.79
C GLU A 186 -15.32 -9.37 11.42
N GLY A 187 -14.58 -10.44 11.05
CA GLY A 187 -14.69 -11.10 9.75
C GLY A 187 -13.85 -10.51 8.62
N GLY A 188 -13.03 -9.50 8.93
CA GLY A 188 -12.06 -8.90 8.00
C GLY A 188 -10.75 -9.69 7.89
#